data_56026f38bd0ab76059721c51fc81d013
#
_entry.id   56026f38bd0ab76059721c51fc81d013
#
_cell.length_a   1.000
_cell.length_b   1.000
_cell.length_c   1.000
_cell.angle_alpha   90.00
_cell.angle_beta   90.00
_cell.angle_gamma   90.00
#
_symmetry.space_group_name_H-M   'P 1'
#
loop_
_entity.id
_entity.type
_entity.pdbx_description
1 polymer ?
#
loop_
_entity_poly.entity_id
_entity_poly.type
_entity_poly.pdbx_seq_one_letter_code
_entity_poly.pdbx_strand_id
1 'polypeptide(L)'
;PMPGYTHLQRAMPSTWGLWFGAFAESFLDNADLISSTQTWMNINPLGSAAGYGVNLPIKRDISTKELNFKRKQLNTLYVQNSRGKFELELIGSLKQPMLDVRKFSWDMSIFLTQEFSLLSIASKYSTGSSIMPNKSNPDVIEIMRANYAVIAGHYSELENLISLPSGYHRDLQLTKRSLIHSIHCVTKTLGMMPDLIKSIKVNTQRSREFIDHSMLMTDRAYELVQSGLPFREAYIKVKSNQGKGLVSKNLSKKNSSTGSAYNLDLKILRARLKKLSKSK
;
A
#
# COMPACT_ATOMS: atom_id res chain seq x y z
N PRO A 1 -4.37 6.33 21.71
CA PRO A 1 -5.73 6.16 21.20
C PRO A 1 -5.91 6.92 19.87
N MET A 2 -6.82 6.45 19.05
CA MET A 2 -7.22 7.03 17.79
C MET A 2 -8.73 6.75 17.61
N PRO A 3 -9.53 7.71 17.11
CA PRO A 3 -10.89 7.39 16.69
C PRO A 3 -10.84 6.49 15.45
N GLY A 4 -11.54 5.36 15.50
CA GLY A 4 -11.71 4.49 14.33
C GLY A 4 -12.90 4.92 13.51
N TYR A 5 -12.77 4.85 12.18
CA TYR A 5 -13.79 5.28 11.22
C TYR A 5 -14.23 4.14 10.31
N THR A 6 -15.53 4.10 10.02
CA THR A 6 -16.11 3.37 8.89
C THR A 6 -17.06 4.31 8.15
N HIS A 7 -17.08 4.29 6.82
CA HIS A 7 -17.88 5.21 6.01
C HIS A 7 -17.63 6.70 6.32
N LEU A 8 -16.42 7.04 6.76
CA LEU A 8 -16.05 8.36 7.29
C LEU A 8 -16.88 8.81 8.51
N GLN A 9 -17.54 7.87 9.19
CA GLN A 9 -18.25 8.09 10.45
C GLN A 9 -17.45 7.48 11.59
N ARG A 10 -17.50 8.11 12.77
CA ARG A 10 -16.88 7.57 13.99
C ARG A 10 -17.53 6.24 14.35
N ALA A 11 -16.72 5.21 14.52
CA ALA A 11 -17.18 3.85 14.74
C ALA A 11 -16.79 3.32 16.13
N MET A 12 -15.52 3.00 16.33
CA MET A 12 -15.00 2.43 17.56
C MET A 12 -13.67 3.08 17.97
N PRO A 13 -13.31 3.08 19.26
CA PRO A 13 -11.96 3.46 19.66
C PRO A 13 -10.93 2.53 19.05
N SER A 14 -9.82 3.10 18.58
CA SER A 14 -8.72 2.40 17.94
C SER A 14 -7.38 2.95 18.43
N THR A 15 -6.30 2.56 17.77
CA THR A 15 -4.96 3.05 18.04
C THR A 15 -4.22 3.44 16.76
N TRP A 16 -3.36 4.42 16.85
CA TRP A 16 -2.42 4.75 15.77
C TRP A 16 -1.52 3.56 15.40
N GLY A 17 -1.24 2.69 16.38
CA GLY A 17 -0.51 1.45 16.11
C GLY A 17 -1.24 0.52 15.15
N LEU A 18 -2.55 0.39 15.25
CA LEU A 18 -3.35 -0.40 14.30
C LEU A 18 -3.32 0.24 12.91
N TRP A 19 -3.52 1.56 12.82
CA TRP A 19 -3.52 2.28 11.55
C TRP A 19 -2.17 2.18 10.83
N PHE A 20 -1.04 2.47 11.51
CA PHE A 20 0.29 2.31 10.94
C PHE A 20 0.62 0.83 10.62
N GLY A 21 0.18 -0.08 11.50
CA GLY A 21 0.39 -1.53 11.32
C GLY A 21 -0.25 -2.07 10.05
N ALA A 22 -1.45 -1.59 9.70
CA ALA A 22 -2.14 -1.97 8.47
C ALA A 22 -1.33 -1.63 7.22
N PHE A 23 -0.75 -0.42 7.15
CA PHE A 23 0.13 -0.04 6.04
C PHE A 23 1.45 -0.83 6.06
N ALA A 24 2.02 -1.07 7.25
CA ALA A 24 3.25 -1.86 7.35
C ALA A 24 3.04 -3.30 6.82
N GLU A 25 1.92 -3.93 7.12
CA GLU A 25 1.57 -5.26 6.61
C GLU A 25 1.36 -5.24 5.09
N SER A 26 0.60 -4.26 4.58
CA SER A 26 0.38 -4.09 3.14
C SER A 26 1.68 -3.89 2.37
N PHE A 27 2.62 -3.08 2.87
CA PHE A 27 3.93 -2.90 2.23
C PHE A 27 4.79 -4.17 2.27
N LEU A 28 4.65 -5.03 3.26
CA LEU A 28 5.32 -6.35 3.28
C LEU A 28 4.73 -7.26 2.19
N ASP A 29 3.42 -7.28 2.02
CA ASP A 29 2.76 -8.04 0.95
C ASP A 29 3.19 -7.53 -0.43
N ASN A 30 3.27 -6.22 -0.61
CA ASN A 30 3.77 -5.61 -1.85
C ASN A 30 5.23 -6.00 -2.14
N ALA A 31 6.09 -6.08 -1.12
CA ALA A 31 7.48 -6.50 -1.30
C ALA A 31 7.57 -7.97 -1.71
N ASP A 32 6.75 -8.86 -1.14
CA ASP A 32 6.65 -10.26 -1.54
C ASP A 32 6.17 -10.39 -2.99
N LEU A 33 5.17 -9.61 -3.41
CA LEU A 33 4.66 -9.58 -4.78
C LEU A 33 5.74 -9.14 -5.78
N ILE A 34 6.43 -8.02 -5.50
CA ILE A 34 7.49 -7.50 -6.36
C ILE A 34 8.64 -8.51 -6.47
N SER A 35 9.04 -9.16 -5.38
CA SER A 35 10.06 -10.21 -5.37
C SER A 35 9.65 -11.42 -6.22
N SER A 36 8.39 -11.81 -6.14
CA SER A 36 7.84 -12.90 -6.97
C SER A 36 7.82 -12.54 -8.45
N THR A 37 7.42 -11.31 -8.78
CA THR A 37 7.45 -10.75 -10.14
C THR A 37 8.86 -10.71 -10.68
N GLN A 38 9.84 -10.22 -9.91
CA GLN A 38 11.25 -10.20 -10.28
C GLN A 38 11.77 -11.63 -10.57
N THR A 39 11.40 -12.59 -9.74
CA THR A 39 11.75 -14.00 -9.92
C THR A 39 11.16 -14.56 -11.23
N TRP A 40 9.90 -14.25 -11.51
CA TRP A 40 9.21 -14.68 -12.72
C TRP A 40 9.80 -14.05 -13.98
N MET A 41 10.20 -12.78 -13.95
CA MET A 41 10.82 -12.04 -15.06
C MET A 41 12.27 -12.46 -15.35
N ASN A 42 12.94 -13.14 -14.44
CA ASN A 42 14.37 -13.46 -14.56
C ASN A 42 14.62 -14.57 -15.58
N ILE A 43 14.47 -14.23 -16.87
CA ILE A 43 14.52 -15.14 -18.02
C ILE A 43 15.38 -14.53 -19.12
N ASN A 44 16.29 -15.35 -19.69
CA ASN A 44 17.17 -14.93 -20.76
C ASN A 44 16.47 -14.96 -22.13
N PRO A 45 16.26 -13.82 -22.81
CA PRO A 45 15.71 -13.74 -24.18
C PRO A 45 16.76 -13.83 -25.29
N LEU A 46 18.05 -13.69 -24.96
CA LEU A 46 19.12 -13.51 -25.95
C LEU A 46 19.27 -14.70 -26.90
N GLY A 47 19.73 -14.42 -28.11
CA GLY A 47 19.99 -15.40 -29.15
C GLY A 47 18.75 -15.88 -29.91
N SER A 48 17.62 -15.15 -29.83
CA SER A 48 16.37 -15.44 -30.55
C SER A 48 16.26 -14.80 -31.91
N ALA A 49 17.20 -13.89 -32.26
CA ALA A 49 17.13 -13.00 -33.44
C ALA A 49 15.78 -12.26 -33.49
N ALA A 50 15.18 -12.12 -34.69
CA ALA A 50 13.87 -11.47 -34.87
C ALA A 50 12.66 -12.41 -34.55
N GLY A 51 12.90 -13.48 -33.79
CA GLY A 51 11.85 -14.41 -33.38
C GLY A 51 11.90 -15.78 -34.04
N TYR A 52 12.76 -15.96 -35.04
CA TYR A 52 12.85 -17.22 -35.80
C TYR A 52 14.16 -17.97 -35.57
N GLY A 53 14.99 -17.49 -34.66
CA GLY A 53 16.30 -18.06 -34.39
C GLY A 53 17.32 -17.74 -35.49
N VAL A 54 18.46 -18.42 -35.47
CA VAL A 54 19.55 -18.28 -36.44
C VAL A 54 20.06 -19.66 -36.83
N ASN A 55 20.51 -19.81 -38.08
CA ASN A 55 21.10 -21.07 -38.56
C ASN A 55 22.60 -21.16 -38.22
N LEU A 56 22.93 -20.83 -36.97
CA LEU A 56 24.26 -20.90 -36.37
C LEU A 56 24.18 -21.62 -35.02
N PRO A 57 25.23 -22.36 -34.57
CA PRO A 57 25.21 -23.10 -33.33
C PRO A 57 25.41 -22.20 -32.09
N ILE A 58 24.51 -21.23 -31.91
CA ILE A 58 24.56 -20.29 -30.78
C ILE A 58 24.25 -21.01 -29.48
N LYS A 59 25.17 -20.92 -28.51
CA LYS A 59 25.05 -21.55 -27.18
C LYS A 59 24.36 -20.60 -26.20
N ARG A 60 23.03 -20.53 -26.21
CA ARG A 60 22.22 -19.65 -25.36
C ARG A 60 22.36 -19.94 -23.85
N ASP A 61 22.84 -21.14 -23.47
CA ASP A 61 23.07 -21.50 -22.08
C ASP A 61 24.25 -20.71 -21.49
N ILE A 62 25.27 -20.36 -22.29
CA ILE A 62 26.39 -19.55 -21.84
C ILE A 62 25.90 -18.18 -21.38
N SER A 63 25.15 -17.45 -22.21
CA SER A 63 24.62 -16.13 -21.83
C SER A 63 23.61 -16.22 -20.67
N THR A 64 22.88 -17.32 -20.55
CA THR A 64 21.98 -17.53 -19.41
C THR A 64 22.76 -17.62 -18.09
N LYS A 65 23.86 -18.37 -18.08
CA LYS A 65 24.73 -18.55 -16.92
C LYS A 65 25.51 -17.26 -16.58
N GLU A 66 26.19 -16.70 -17.58
CA GLU A 66 27.05 -15.53 -17.36
C GLU A 66 26.27 -14.29 -16.88
N LEU A 67 25.02 -14.13 -17.31
CA LEU A 67 24.15 -13.05 -16.89
C LEU A 67 23.25 -13.38 -15.68
N ASN A 68 23.46 -14.53 -15.06
CA ASN A 68 22.71 -14.97 -13.88
C ASN A 68 21.19 -15.04 -14.07
N PHE A 69 20.72 -15.34 -15.29
CA PHE A 69 19.31 -15.63 -15.50
C PHE A 69 18.93 -17.00 -14.94
N LYS A 70 17.75 -17.10 -14.35
CA LYS A 70 17.23 -18.38 -13.82
C LYS A 70 17.00 -19.43 -14.89
N ARG A 71 16.59 -19.00 -16.08
CA ARG A 71 16.31 -19.87 -17.23
C ARG A 71 16.37 -19.09 -18.53
N LYS A 72 16.46 -19.78 -19.66
CA LYS A 72 16.29 -19.19 -21.00
C LYS A 72 14.84 -19.29 -21.47
N GLN A 73 14.38 -18.33 -22.26
CA GLN A 73 13.16 -18.51 -23.06
C GLN A 73 13.47 -19.48 -24.20
N LEU A 74 12.82 -20.63 -24.21
CA LEU A 74 13.16 -21.69 -25.14
C LEU A 74 12.71 -21.39 -26.57
N ASN A 75 11.44 -21.02 -26.74
CA ASN A 75 10.85 -20.71 -28.03
C ASN A 75 11.21 -19.30 -28.47
N THR A 76 11.88 -19.16 -29.61
CA THR A 76 12.38 -17.89 -30.12
C THR A 76 11.26 -16.93 -30.55
N LEU A 77 10.14 -17.44 -31.06
CA LEU A 77 8.99 -16.61 -31.40
C LEU A 77 8.30 -16.08 -30.12
N TYR A 78 8.24 -16.91 -29.06
CA TYR A 78 7.70 -16.45 -27.76
C TYR A 78 8.54 -15.31 -27.16
N VAL A 79 9.85 -15.26 -27.43
CA VAL A 79 10.67 -14.11 -27.00
C VAL A 79 10.11 -12.79 -27.55
N GLN A 80 9.68 -12.76 -28.81
CA GLN A 80 9.08 -11.56 -29.40
C GLN A 80 7.64 -11.34 -28.88
N ASN A 81 6.85 -12.40 -28.81
CA ASN A 81 5.45 -12.30 -28.37
C ASN A 81 5.31 -11.93 -26.89
N SER A 82 6.35 -12.14 -26.08
CA SER A 82 6.36 -11.76 -24.66
C SER A 82 6.96 -10.38 -24.36
N ARG A 83 7.36 -9.63 -25.39
CA ARG A 83 7.81 -8.25 -25.20
C ARG A 83 6.64 -7.39 -24.75
N GLY A 84 6.89 -6.58 -23.74
CA GLY A 84 5.86 -5.80 -23.05
C GLY A 84 5.11 -6.58 -21.96
N LYS A 85 4.99 -7.91 -22.06
CA LYS A 85 4.33 -8.75 -21.04
C LYS A 85 5.01 -8.66 -19.68
N PHE A 86 6.34 -8.74 -19.66
CA PHE A 86 7.13 -8.66 -18.44
C PHE A 86 7.13 -7.24 -17.87
N GLU A 87 7.22 -6.24 -18.76
CA GLU A 87 7.15 -4.84 -18.39
C GLU A 87 5.78 -4.47 -17.81
N LEU A 88 4.69 -4.99 -18.39
CA LEU A 88 3.33 -4.79 -17.90
C LEU A 88 3.16 -5.36 -16.48
N GLU A 89 3.63 -6.59 -16.26
CA GLU A 89 3.55 -7.24 -14.94
C GLU A 89 4.38 -6.50 -13.90
N LEU A 90 5.56 -6.00 -14.28
CA LEU A 90 6.36 -5.16 -13.39
C LEU A 90 5.61 -3.89 -12.99
N ILE A 91 5.04 -3.16 -13.95
CA ILE A 91 4.23 -1.96 -13.63
C ILE A 91 3.01 -2.36 -12.79
N GLY A 92 2.38 -3.51 -13.06
CA GLY A 92 1.27 -4.05 -12.27
C GLY A 92 1.64 -4.29 -10.81
N SER A 93 2.79 -4.91 -10.57
CA SER A 93 3.30 -5.14 -9.21
C SER A 93 3.70 -3.83 -8.51
N LEU A 94 4.28 -2.87 -9.24
CA LEU A 94 4.62 -1.55 -8.72
C LEU A 94 3.39 -0.66 -8.44
N LYS A 95 2.29 -0.90 -9.13
CA LYS A 95 1.02 -0.18 -8.92
C LYS A 95 0.43 -0.46 -7.54
N GLN A 96 0.63 -1.66 -6.97
CA GLN A 96 0.07 -2.02 -5.66
C GLN A 96 0.60 -1.14 -4.51
N PRO A 97 1.92 -1.02 -4.29
CA PRO A 97 2.41 -0.11 -3.26
C PRO A 97 2.00 1.35 -3.49
N MET A 98 1.83 1.77 -4.75
CA MET A 98 1.35 3.12 -5.04
C MET A 98 -0.14 3.31 -4.72
N LEU A 99 -0.94 2.25 -4.79
CA LEU A 99 -2.33 2.27 -4.31
C LEU A 99 -2.38 2.45 -2.78
N ASP A 100 -1.50 1.77 -2.05
CA ASP A 100 -1.39 1.94 -0.60
C ASP A 100 -0.87 3.33 -0.22
N VAL A 101 0.12 3.85 -0.96
CA VAL A 101 0.54 5.27 -0.83
C VAL A 101 -0.64 6.21 -1.04
N ARG A 102 -1.48 5.95 -2.04
CA ARG A 102 -2.68 6.78 -2.28
C ARG A 102 -3.66 6.73 -1.10
N LYS A 103 -3.93 5.54 -0.55
CA LYS A 103 -4.79 5.39 0.64
C LYS A 103 -4.19 6.12 1.85
N PHE A 104 -2.92 5.88 2.12
CA PHE A 104 -2.18 6.59 3.17
C PHE A 104 -2.29 8.11 3.01
N SER A 105 -2.07 8.61 1.80
CA SER A 105 -2.12 10.04 1.51
C SER A 105 -3.53 10.62 1.65
N TRP A 106 -4.58 9.86 1.34
CA TRP A 106 -5.96 10.28 1.59
C TRP A 106 -6.25 10.40 3.08
N ASP A 107 -5.89 9.40 3.88
CA ASP A 107 -6.05 9.45 5.33
C ASP A 107 -5.26 10.62 5.92
N MET A 108 -4.00 10.79 5.49
CA MET A 108 -3.16 11.93 5.89
C MET A 108 -3.81 13.27 5.53
N SER A 109 -4.39 13.39 4.33
CA SER A 109 -5.08 14.63 3.91
C SER A 109 -6.23 14.99 4.83
N ILE A 110 -6.97 13.99 5.33
CA ILE A 110 -8.08 14.18 6.27
C ILE A 110 -7.54 14.52 7.66
N PHE A 111 -6.58 13.74 8.16
CA PHE A 111 -6.08 13.91 9.53
C PHE A 111 -5.24 15.18 9.74
N LEU A 112 -4.71 15.77 8.66
CA LEU A 112 -3.96 17.02 8.66
C LEU A 112 -4.86 18.27 8.53
N THR A 113 -6.16 18.15 8.22
CA THR A 113 -7.05 19.29 8.15
C THR A 113 -7.11 20.04 9.48
N GLN A 114 -7.42 21.33 9.44
CA GLN A 114 -7.56 22.17 10.65
C GLN A 114 -8.70 21.66 11.54
N GLU A 115 -9.76 21.14 10.94
CA GLU A 115 -10.93 20.60 11.63
C GLU A 115 -10.61 19.32 12.41
N PHE A 116 -9.88 18.39 11.80
CA PHE A 116 -9.45 17.16 12.48
C PHE A 116 -8.25 17.41 13.37
N SER A 117 -7.19 17.96 12.81
CA SER A 117 -5.93 18.28 13.52
C SER A 117 -5.38 17.10 14.35
N LEU A 118 -5.55 15.89 13.83
CA LEU A 118 -5.12 14.65 14.50
C LEU A 118 -3.64 14.37 14.30
N LEU A 119 -3.10 14.83 13.17
CA LEU A 119 -1.69 14.70 12.80
C LEU A 119 -1.09 16.04 12.42
N SER A 120 0.23 16.14 12.50
CA SER A 120 1.02 17.21 11.86
C SER A 120 2.28 16.59 11.24
N ILE A 121 2.86 17.29 10.25
CA ILE A 121 4.11 16.93 9.57
C ILE A 121 5.11 18.07 9.64
N ALA A 122 6.38 17.78 9.39
CA ALA A 122 7.40 18.83 9.36
C ALA A 122 7.13 19.82 8.21
N SER A 123 7.43 21.09 8.44
CA SER A 123 7.17 22.20 7.50
C SER A 123 7.81 21.99 6.12
N LYS A 124 8.92 21.26 6.04
CA LYS A 124 9.57 20.93 4.76
C LYS A 124 8.70 20.05 3.81
N TYR A 125 7.60 19.47 4.30
CA TYR A 125 6.62 18.69 3.52
C TYR A 125 5.33 19.44 3.24
N SER A 126 5.30 20.74 3.54
CA SER A 126 4.17 21.61 3.30
C SER A 126 4.63 22.93 2.70
N THR A 127 3.75 23.57 1.93
CA THR A 127 4.01 24.91 1.38
C THR A 127 3.01 25.91 1.94
N GLY A 128 3.47 27.14 2.08
CA GLY A 128 2.59 28.28 2.40
C GLY A 128 1.74 28.68 1.19
N SER A 129 0.86 29.62 1.40
CA SER A 129 0.13 30.31 0.33
C SER A 129 0.76 31.67 0.07
N SER A 130 0.89 32.04 -1.20
CA SER A 130 1.35 33.40 -1.58
C SER A 130 0.35 34.50 -1.25
N ILE A 131 -0.91 34.15 -0.97
CA ILE A 131 -2.02 35.09 -0.74
C ILE A 131 -2.58 34.96 0.68
N MET A 132 -2.59 33.74 1.23
CA MET A 132 -3.22 33.42 2.52
C MET A 132 -2.15 33.04 3.56
N PRO A 133 -1.68 33.98 4.40
CA PRO A 133 -0.55 33.70 5.31
C PRO A 133 -0.86 32.70 6.44
N ASN A 134 -2.13 32.40 6.68
CA ASN A 134 -2.60 31.44 7.65
C ASN A 134 -2.64 29.99 7.11
N LYS A 135 -2.29 29.77 5.83
CA LYS A 135 -2.47 28.48 5.16
C LYS A 135 -1.13 27.74 5.01
N SER A 136 -1.15 26.47 5.39
CA SER A 136 -0.06 25.52 5.14
C SER A 136 -0.63 24.28 4.44
N ASN A 137 -0.19 24.03 3.21
CA ASN A 137 -0.72 22.97 2.37
C ASN A 137 0.18 21.74 2.46
N PRO A 138 -0.35 20.53 2.62
CA PRO A 138 0.44 19.30 2.62
C PRO A 138 0.73 18.81 1.18
N ASP A 139 1.37 19.64 0.35
CA ASP A 139 1.55 19.43 -1.08
C ASP A 139 2.22 18.09 -1.40
N VAL A 140 3.20 17.68 -0.58
CA VAL A 140 3.88 16.40 -0.75
C VAL A 140 2.88 15.23 -0.67
N ILE A 141 1.93 15.30 0.27
CA ILE A 141 0.88 14.29 0.44
C ILE A 141 -0.03 14.26 -0.80
N GLU A 142 -0.32 15.43 -1.37
CA GLU A 142 -1.17 15.54 -2.55
C GLU A 142 -0.49 14.96 -3.80
N ILE A 143 0.78 15.28 -4.01
CA ILE A 143 1.58 14.73 -5.12
C ILE A 143 1.73 13.21 -4.98
N MET A 144 2.00 12.71 -3.78
CA MET A 144 2.06 11.26 -3.53
C MET A 144 0.74 10.56 -3.89
N ARG A 145 -0.39 11.19 -3.53
CA ARG A 145 -1.73 10.71 -3.88
C ARG A 145 -1.96 10.67 -5.39
N ALA A 146 -1.48 11.70 -6.10
CA ALA A 146 -1.63 11.84 -7.54
C ALA A 146 -0.75 10.84 -8.33
N ASN A 147 0.43 10.50 -7.81
CA ASN A 147 1.38 9.61 -8.48
C ASN A 147 0.82 8.22 -8.79
N TYR A 148 -0.15 7.73 -8.01
CA TYR A 148 -0.86 6.51 -8.36
C TYR A 148 -1.55 6.59 -9.73
N ALA A 149 -2.18 7.73 -10.05
CA ALA A 149 -2.87 7.90 -11.33
C ALA A 149 -1.88 7.85 -12.52
N VAL A 150 -0.66 8.35 -12.34
CA VAL A 150 0.41 8.27 -13.34
C VAL A 150 0.77 6.81 -13.62
N ILE A 151 0.99 6.02 -12.58
CA ILE A 151 1.34 4.59 -12.72
C ILE A 151 0.18 3.79 -13.32
N ALA A 152 -1.05 4.06 -12.90
CA ALA A 152 -2.23 3.42 -13.47
C ALA A 152 -2.42 3.76 -14.95
N GLY A 153 -2.13 5.00 -15.35
CA GLY A 153 -2.13 5.43 -16.75
C GLY A 153 -1.08 4.69 -17.57
N HIS A 154 0.15 4.57 -17.07
CA HIS A 154 1.21 3.81 -17.75
C HIS A 154 0.91 2.30 -17.85
N TYR A 155 0.27 1.72 -16.86
CA TYR A 155 -0.20 0.34 -16.93
C TYR A 155 -1.19 0.17 -18.09
N SER A 156 -2.20 1.04 -18.18
CA SER A 156 -3.22 0.99 -19.23
C SER A 156 -2.62 1.29 -20.62
N GLU A 157 -1.70 2.25 -20.72
CA GLU A 157 -0.97 2.53 -21.96
C GLU A 157 -0.27 1.27 -22.45
N LEU A 158 0.49 0.60 -21.58
CA LEU A 158 1.26 -0.57 -21.96
C LEU A 158 0.37 -1.76 -22.31
N GLU A 159 -0.72 -2.00 -21.56
CA GLU A 159 -1.70 -3.04 -21.84
C GLU A 159 -2.28 -2.93 -23.25
N ASN A 160 -2.57 -1.71 -23.70
CA ASN A 160 -3.08 -1.45 -25.04
C ASN A 160 -1.97 -1.58 -26.10
N LEU A 161 -0.73 -1.14 -25.82
CA LEU A 161 0.39 -1.23 -26.75
C LEU A 161 0.79 -2.67 -27.10
N ILE A 162 0.65 -3.62 -26.18
CA ILE A 162 1.05 -5.01 -26.40
C ILE A 162 -0.04 -5.89 -27.01
N SER A 163 -1.22 -5.34 -27.27
CA SER A 163 -2.32 -6.04 -27.91
C SER A 163 -2.08 -6.13 -29.44
N LEU A 164 -1.09 -6.94 -29.84
CA LEU A 164 -0.55 -7.01 -31.19
C LEU A 164 -0.57 -8.46 -31.71
N PRO A 165 -0.56 -8.66 -33.05
CA PRO A 165 -0.29 -9.96 -33.64
C PRO A 165 1.07 -10.53 -33.22
N SER A 166 1.26 -11.84 -33.43
CA SER A 166 2.54 -12.50 -33.15
C SER A 166 3.70 -11.91 -33.94
N GLY A 167 4.88 -11.90 -33.31
CA GLY A 167 6.12 -11.44 -33.91
C GLY A 167 6.57 -10.07 -33.41
N TYR A 168 7.56 -9.51 -34.10
CA TYR A 168 8.10 -8.19 -33.78
C TYR A 168 7.30 -7.08 -34.44
N HIS A 169 6.90 -6.08 -33.63
CA HIS A 169 6.24 -4.87 -34.12
C HIS A 169 6.94 -3.61 -33.58
N ARG A 170 6.93 -2.53 -34.37
CA ARG A 170 7.57 -1.27 -33.99
C ARG A 170 6.90 -0.59 -32.79
N ASP A 171 5.62 -0.82 -32.59
CA ASP A 171 4.83 -0.36 -31.44
C ASP A 171 5.52 -0.65 -30.09
N LEU A 172 6.21 -1.79 -30.01
CA LEU A 172 6.95 -2.22 -28.81
C LEU A 172 8.11 -1.28 -28.42
N GLN A 173 8.49 -0.32 -29.27
CA GLN A 173 9.46 0.71 -28.87
C GLN A 173 8.90 1.69 -27.84
N LEU A 174 7.59 1.88 -27.81
CA LEU A 174 6.91 2.80 -26.90
C LEU A 174 6.82 2.26 -25.47
N THR A 175 7.00 0.96 -25.22
CA THR A 175 6.91 0.35 -23.89
C THR A 175 7.94 0.91 -22.90
N LYS A 176 9.10 1.34 -23.39
CA LYS A 176 10.23 1.80 -22.55
C LYS A 176 9.91 3.05 -21.75
N ARG A 177 9.19 4.01 -22.35
CA ARG A 177 8.84 5.27 -21.71
C ARG A 177 8.04 5.04 -20.44
N SER A 178 6.94 4.31 -20.58
CA SER A 178 6.01 4.03 -19.47
C SER A 178 6.67 3.22 -18.37
N LEU A 179 7.50 2.23 -18.74
CA LEU A 179 8.24 1.42 -17.78
C LEU A 179 9.26 2.26 -16.99
N ILE A 180 10.15 2.97 -17.67
CA ILE A 180 11.22 3.74 -17.01
C ILE A 180 10.63 4.84 -16.13
N HIS A 181 9.60 5.54 -16.62
CA HIS A 181 8.95 6.59 -15.86
C HIS A 181 8.21 6.02 -14.63
N SER A 182 7.57 4.86 -14.76
CA SER A 182 6.93 4.18 -13.63
C SER A 182 7.94 3.81 -12.55
N ILE A 183 9.06 3.17 -12.92
CA ILE A 183 10.12 2.82 -11.96
C ILE A 183 10.65 4.07 -11.26
N HIS A 184 10.93 5.14 -12.00
CA HIS A 184 11.42 6.39 -11.44
C HIS A 184 10.42 7.01 -10.45
N CYS A 185 9.15 7.13 -10.85
CA CYS A 185 8.09 7.70 -10.04
C CYS A 185 7.89 6.90 -8.73
N VAL A 186 7.82 5.57 -8.82
CA VAL A 186 7.67 4.69 -7.66
C VAL A 186 8.87 4.81 -6.73
N THR A 187 10.09 4.73 -7.27
CA THR A 187 11.32 4.82 -6.49
C THR A 187 11.41 6.15 -5.73
N LYS A 188 11.10 7.26 -6.38
CA LYS A 188 11.09 8.58 -5.75
C LYS A 188 10.02 8.68 -4.66
N THR A 189 8.81 8.22 -4.94
CA THR A 189 7.69 8.30 -3.99
C THR A 189 7.95 7.44 -2.76
N LEU A 190 8.33 6.17 -2.94
CA LEU A 190 8.62 5.26 -1.83
C LEU A 190 9.89 5.67 -1.07
N GLY A 191 10.90 6.20 -1.77
CA GLY A 191 12.14 6.68 -1.14
C GLY A 191 11.92 7.86 -0.18
N MET A 192 10.89 8.66 -0.39
CA MET A 192 10.52 9.78 0.48
C MET A 192 9.72 9.35 1.71
N MET A 193 8.98 8.24 1.63
CA MET A 193 8.08 7.76 2.69
C MET A 193 8.75 7.63 4.08
N PRO A 194 9.96 7.03 4.23
CA PRO A 194 10.56 6.84 5.55
C PRO A 194 10.77 8.14 6.32
N ASP A 195 11.24 9.19 5.66
CA ASP A 195 11.49 10.49 6.31
C ASP A 195 10.21 11.27 6.56
N LEU A 196 9.24 11.16 5.66
CA LEU A 196 7.91 11.70 5.86
C LEU A 196 7.26 11.07 7.10
N ILE A 197 7.25 9.73 7.20
CA ILE A 197 6.66 9.00 8.33
C ILE A 197 7.34 9.39 9.65
N LYS A 198 8.66 9.51 9.69
CA LYS A 198 9.40 9.98 10.88
C LYS A 198 9.02 11.40 11.29
N SER A 199 8.56 12.22 10.37
CA SER A 199 8.16 13.60 10.63
C SER A 199 6.74 13.74 11.20
N ILE A 200 5.93 12.68 11.11
CA ILE A 200 4.54 12.69 11.59
C ILE A 200 4.51 12.81 13.10
N LYS A 201 3.76 13.78 13.58
CA LYS A 201 3.46 13.95 15.01
C LYS A 201 1.97 13.71 15.23
N VAL A 202 1.66 12.85 16.20
CA VAL A 202 0.28 12.56 16.61
C VAL A 202 -0.17 13.57 17.67
N ASN A 203 -1.29 14.21 17.43
CA ASN A 203 -1.96 15.02 18.45
C ASN A 203 -2.79 14.08 19.34
N THR A 204 -2.16 13.61 20.41
CA THR A 204 -2.78 12.62 21.33
C THR A 204 -3.97 13.20 22.11
N GLN A 205 -3.94 14.48 22.44
CA GLN A 205 -5.05 15.15 23.10
C GLN A 205 -6.26 15.19 22.18
N ARG A 206 -6.06 15.73 20.96
CA ARG A 206 -7.13 15.82 19.96
C ARG A 206 -7.69 14.45 19.61
N SER A 207 -6.84 13.45 19.48
CA SER A 207 -7.26 12.06 19.22
C SER A 207 -8.19 11.50 20.32
N ARG A 208 -7.96 11.87 21.57
CA ARG A 208 -8.83 11.48 22.69
C ARG A 208 -10.17 12.23 22.69
N GLU A 209 -10.16 13.51 22.36
CA GLU A 209 -11.37 14.35 22.27
C GLU A 209 -12.36 13.83 21.22
N PHE A 210 -11.85 13.21 20.15
CA PHE A 210 -12.68 12.60 19.11
C PHE A 210 -13.30 11.25 19.48
N ILE A 211 -12.91 10.66 20.62
CA ILE A 211 -13.49 9.43 21.13
C ILE A 211 -14.60 9.79 22.13
N ASP A 212 -15.82 9.62 21.72
CA ASP A 212 -17.00 9.86 22.57
C ASP A 212 -17.66 8.56 23.04
N HIS A 213 -18.68 8.71 23.90
CA HIS A 213 -19.40 7.60 24.48
C HIS A 213 -20.11 6.72 23.46
N SER A 214 -20.54 7.27 22.31
CA SER A 214 -21.22 6.50 21.27
C SER A 214 -20.31 5.44 20.66
N MET A 215 -19.02 5.70 20.57
CA MET A 215 -18.02 4.77 20.06
C MET A 215 -17.81 3.54 20.97
N LEU A 216 -18.17 3.64 22.26
CA LEU A 216 -18.06 2.56 23.24
C LEU A 216 -19.28 1.63 23.28
N MET A 217 -20.33 1.96 22.52
CA MET A 217 -21.59 1.18 22.56
C MET A 217 -21.40 -0.28 22.13
N THR A 218 -20.53 -0.55 21.17
CA THR A 218 -20.24 -1.91 20.73
C THR A 218 -19.53 -2.73 21.80
N ASP A 219 -18.53 -2.13 22.47
CA ASP A 219 -17.84 -2.78 23.59
C ASP A 219 -18.82 -3.11 24.72
N ARG A 220 -19.76 -2.20 24.96
CA ARG A 220 -20.84 -2.42 25.93
C ARG A 220 -21.75 -3.59 25.55
N ALA A 221 -22.09 -3.72 24.27
CA ALA A 221 -22.85 -4.87 23.80
C ALA A 221 -22.07 -6.18 24.01
N TYR A 222 -20.77 -6.19 23.75
CA TYR A 222 -19.91 -7.35 24.01
C TYR A 222 -19.82 -7.70 25.51
N GLU A 223 -19.76 -6.73 26.41
CA GLU A 223 -19.82 -6.99 27.86
C GLU A 223 -21.12 -7.70 28.25
N LEU A 224 -22.27 -7.27 27.72
CA LEU A 224 -23.55 -7.93 27.95
C LEU A 224 -23.58 -9.35 27.35
N VAL A 225 -22.97 -9.57 26.18
CA VAL A 225 -22.85 -10.93 25.62
C VAL A 225 -21.99 -11.82 26.51
N GLN A 226 -20.89 -11.31 27.05
CA GLN A 226 -20.06 -12.05 28.02
C GLN A 226 -20.77 -12.38 29.30
N SER A 227 -21.79 -11.59 29.68
CA SER A 227 -22.67 -11.89 30.83
C SER A 227 -23.83 -12.85 30.52
N GLY A 228 -23.88 -13.41 29.29
CA GLY A 228 -24.84 -14.41 28.87
C GLY A 228 -26.02 -13.93 28.03
N LEU A 229 -26.10 -12.64 27.69
CA LEU A 229 -27.15 -12.14 26.81
C LEU A 229 -26.85 -12.51 25.33
N PRO A 230 -27.87 -12.94 24.53
CA PRO A 230 -27.72 -13.04 23.08
C PRO A 230 -27.35 -11.69 22.48
N PHE A 231 -26.46 -11.69 21.46
CA PHE A 231 -25.94 -10.45 20.86
C PHE A 231 -27.03 -9.49 20.39
N ARG A 232 -28.11 -10.00 19.79
CA ARG A 232 -29.22 -9.16 19.31
C ARG A 232 -29.93 -8.42 20.44
N GLU A 233 -30.12 -9.07 21.55
CA GLU A 233 -30.75 -8.47 22.75
C GLU A 233 -29.82 -7.45 23.40
N ALA A 234 -28.53 -7.79 23.52
CA ALA A 234 -27.50 -6.89 24.01
C ALA A 234 -27.43 -5.61 23.14
N TYR A 235 -27.43 -5.76 21.81
CA TYR A 235 -27.46 -4.65 20.86
C TYR A 235 -28.67 -3.74 21.06
N ILE A 236 -29.89 -4.30 21.12
CA ILE A 236 -31.12 -3.54 21.30
C ILE A 236 -31.10 -2.79 22.64
N LYS A 237 -30.66 -3.46 23.70
CA LYS A 237 -30.56 -2.88 25.05
C LYS A 237 -29.60 -1.70 25.12
N VAL A 238 -28.44 -1.81 24.47
CA VAL A 238 -27.47 -0.72 24.42
C VAL A 238 -27.98 0.44 23.55
N LYS A 239 -28.62 0.15 22.42
CA LYS A 239 -29.19 1.15 21.52
C LYS A 239 -30.33 1.93 22.16
N SER A 240 -31.24 1.29 22.86
CA SER A 240 -32.40 1.93 23.53
C SER A 240 -31.96 2.86 24.65
N ASN A 241 -30.90 2.50 25.40
CA ASN A 241 -30.42 3.30 26.52
C ASN A 241 -29.48 4.46 26.08
N GLN A 242 -29.24 4.65 24.79
CA GLN A 242 -28.32 5.68 24.24
C GLN A 242 -26.97 5.73 25.00
N GLY A 243 -26.52 4.61 25.56
CA GLY A 243 -25.28 4.52 26.34
C GLY A 243 -25.29 5.27 27.68
N LYS A 244 -26.42 5.76 28.17
CA LYS A 244 -26.52 6.45 29.47
C LYS A 244 -26.23 5.48 30.61
N GLY A 245 -25.26 5.78 31.41
CA GLY A 245 -25.09 5.25 32.76
C GLY A 245 -24.06 4.14 32.99
N LEU A 246 -23.39 3.63 32.00
CA LEU A 246 -22.42 2.54 32.18
C LEU A 246 -21.18 2.73 31.31
N VAL A 247 -20.31 3.61 31.71
CA VAL A 247 -18.98 3.75 31.13
C VAL A 247 -18.02 2.90 31.95
N SER A 248 -17.63 1.75 31.45
CA SER A 248 -16.39 1.14 31.92
C SER A 248 -15.26 2.10 31.55
N LYS A 249 -14.65 2.74 32.55
CA LYS A 249 -13.44 3.57 32.38
C LYS A 249 -12.24 2.76 31.89
N ASN A 250 -12.36 1.45 31.86
CA ASN A 250 -11.37 0.52 31.37
C ASN A 250 -11.85 -0.04 30.03
N LEU A 251 -11.36 0.55 28.94
CA LEU A 251 -11.21 -0.18 27.68
C LEU A 251 -10.46 -1.46 28.04
N SER A 252 -11.20 -2.57 28.21
CA SER A 252 -10.63 -3.78 28.79
C SER A 252 -9.67 -4.41 27.76
N LYS A 253 -8.40 -4.23 28.01
CA LYS A 253 -7.28 -4.76 27.22
C LYS A 253 -7.18 -6.29 27.25
N LYS A 254 -8.00 -6.98 28.09
CA LYS A 254 -7.71 -8.35 28.49
C LYS A 254 -8.09 -9.44 27.50
N ASN A 255 -8.97 -9.21 26.52
CA ASN A 255 -9.45 -10.26 25.62
C ASN A 255 -9.61 -9.76 24.17
N SER A 256 -8.68 -8.96 23.67
CA SER A 256 -8.75 -8.51 22.27
C SER A 256 -8.24 -9.59 21.30
N SER A 257 -8.92 -9.76 20.18
CA SER A 257 -8.48 -10.64 19.11
C SER A 257 -7.10 -10.24 18.59
N THR A 258 -6.31 -11.22 18.14
CA THR A 258 -5.01 -10.97 17.51
C THR A 258 -5.15 -10.03 16.32
N GLY A 259 -4.23 -9.08 16.20
CA GLY A 259 -4.25 -8.08 15.14
C GLY A 259 -5.18 -6.88 15.40
N SER A 260 -5.89 -6.84 16.55
CA SER A 260 -6.74 -5.72 16.92
C SER A 260 -5.95 -4.55 17.54
N ALA A 261 -6.64 -3.42 17.78
CA ALA A 261 -6.04 -2.19 18.30
C ALA A 261 -5.26 -2.37 19.62
N TYR A 262 -5.63 -3.32 20.44
CA TYR A 262 -5.00 -3.60 21.74
C TYR A 262 -4.15 -4.87 21.76
N ASN A 263 -4.09 -5.61 20.64
CA ASN A 263 -3.29 -6.82 20.47
C ASN A 263 -2.71 -6.89 19.05
N LEU A 264 -1.82 -5.96 18.71
CA LEU A 264 -1.28 -5.77 17.36
C LEU A 264 -0.42 -6.93 16.85
N ASP A 265 0.18 -7.71 17.75
CA ASP A 265 1.11 -8.80 17.45
C ASP A 265 2.18 -8.49 16.37
N LEU A 266 2.81 -7.34 16.50
CA LEU A 266 3.82 -6.86 15.54
C LEU A 266 5.06 -7.77 15.39
N LYS A 267 5.18 -8.81 16.23
CA LYS A 267 6.29 -9.79 16.15
C LYS A 267 6.29 -10.50 14.80
N ILE A 268 5.11 -10.85 14.29
CA ILE A 268 4.95 -11.54 13.00
C ILE A 268 5.44 -10.64 11.86
N LEU A 269 5.02 -9.38 11.83
CA LEU A 269 5.43 -8.42 10.80
C LEU A 269 6.95 -8.16 10.85
N ARG A 270 7.52 -8.05 12.04
CA ARG A 270 8.98 -7.91 12.21
C ARG A 270 9.75 -9.13 11.73
N ALA A 271 9.22 -10.33 11.92
CA ALA A 271 9.84 -11.57 11.41
C ALA A 271 9.79 -11.60 9.88
N ARG A 272 8.67 -11.23 9.24
CA ARG A 272 8.57 -11.10 7.78
C ARG A 272 9.57 -10.08 7.24
N LEU A 273 9.66 -8.90 7.83
CA LEU A 273 10.61 -7.86 7.43
C LEU A 273 12.06 -8.36 7.47
N LYS A 274 12.44 -9.07 8.55
CA LYS A 274 13.78 -9.67 8.67
C LYS A 274 14.07 -10.71 7.59
N LYS A 275 13.08 -11.49 7.19
CA LYS A 275 13.21 -12.47 6.09
C LYS A 275 13.45 -11.77 4.76
N LEU A 276 12.65 -10.75 4.43
CA LEU A 276 12.80 -9.95 3.21
C LEU A 276 14.16 -9.24 3.13
N SER A 277 14.67 -8.72 4.24
CA SER A 277 15.99 -8.05 4.27
C SER A 277 17.18 -8.99 4.08
N LYS A 278 17.02 -10.30 4.32
CA LYS A 278 18.06 -11.32 4.12
C LYS A 278 18.05 -11.94 2.72
N SER A 279 16.98 -11.79 1.98
CA SER A 279 16.84 -12.32 0.61
C SER A 279 17.41 -11.38 -0.47
N LYS A 280 18.04 -10.30 -0.05
CA LYS A 280 18.86 -9.40 -0.88
C LYS A 280 20.32 -9.86 -0.88
#